data_a56038178bd6ce210733640c776f2454
#
_entry.id   a56038178bd6ce210733640c776f2454
#
_cell.length_a   1.000
_cell.length_b   1.000
_cell.length_c   1.000
_cell.angle_alpha   90.00
_cell.angle_beta   90.00
_cell.angle_gamma   90.00
#
_symmetry.space_group_name_H-M   'P 1'
#
loop_
_entity.id
_entity.type
_entity.pdbx_description
1 polymer ?
#
loop_
_entity_poly.entity_id
_entity_poly.type
_entity_poly.pdbx_seq_one_letter_code
_entity_poly.pdbx_strand_id
1 'polypeptide(L)'
;TDEALAILKAKRKGGYNIVKIDPNYVPAETETKQIFGITFQQGRNNFKIGEHLLQNIVTANKELPEDAKIDLIVSLITLKYTQSNSVCFAYDGQAIGVGAGQQSRVHCVRLAGGKADTWFLRQHPKTLALPFRADLGRPGRDNVIDGYINGNEEDVCAEGIWQNYFTVRP
;
A
#
# COMPACT_ATOMS: atom_id res chain seq x y z
N THR A 1 -20.08 -8.98 -0.84
CA THR A 1 -20.77 -10.28 -0.97
C THR A 1 -21.00 -10.89 0.41
N ASP A 2 -21.94 -11.80 0.54
CA ASP A 2 -22.26 -12.48 1.79
C ASP A 2 -21.10 -13.34 2.29
N GLU A 3 -20.34 -13.93 1.38
CA GLU A 3 -19.12 -14.68 1.69
C GLU A 3 -18.04 -13.79 2.34
N ALA A 4 -17.77 -12.61 1.75
CA ALA A 4 -16.83 -11.66 2.32
C ALA A 4 -17.31 -11.16 3.70
N LEU A 5 -18.60 -10.94 3.86
CA LEU A 5 -19.20 -10.53 5.13
C LEU A 5 -19.06 -11.63 6.19
N ALA A 6 -19.24 -12.90 5.83
CA ALA A 6 -19.07 -14.04 6.73
C ALA A 6 -17.60 -14.14 7.22
N ILE A 7 -16.64 -13.99 6.31
CA ILE A 7 -15.19 -13.98 6.65
C ILE A 7 -14.87 -12.83 7.62
N LEU A 8 -15.38 -11.63 7.34
CA LEU A 8 -15.12 -10.47 8.18
C LEU A 8 -15.78 -10.59 9.56
N LYS A 9 -17.00 -11.12 9.63
CA LYS A 9 -17.70 -11.37 10.91
C LYS A 9 -16.97 -12.39 11.80
N ALA A 10 -16.29 -13.36 11.22
CA ALA A 10 -15.52 -14.36 11.97
C ALA A 10 -14.20 -13.82 12.54
N LYS A 11 -13.70 -12.68 12.03
CA LYS A 11 -12.44 -12.09 12.52
C LYS A 11 -12.53 -11.66 13.98
N ARG A 12 -11.43 -11.85 14.73
CA ARG A 12 -11.30 -11.45 16.13
C ARG A 12 -12.45 -11.98 17.03
N LYS A 13 -12.95 -13.19 16.75
CA LYS A 13 -14.08 -13.79 17.49
C LYS A 13 -15.32 -12.88 17.51
N GLY A 14 -15.61 -12.16 16.40
CA GLY A 14 -16.73 -11.24 16.29
C GLY A 14 -16.45 -9.80 16.74
N GLY A 15 -15.25 -9.49 17.23
CA GLY A 15 -14.84 -8.13 17.65
C GLY A 15 -14.31 -7.24 16.51
N TYR A 16 -14.63 -7.57 15.25
CA TYR A 16 -14.24 -6.77 14.08
C TYR A 16 -15.39 -5.86 13.68
N ASN A 17 -15.16 -4.54 13.71
CA ASN A 17 -16.20 -3.57 13.36
C ASN A 17 -16.47 -3.59 11.85
N ILE A 18 -17.73 -3.76 11.47
CA ILE A 18 -18.20 -3.71 10.10
C ILE A 18 -19.25 -2.61 10.02
N VAL A 19 -18.98 -1.60 9.18
CA VAL A 19 -19.85 -0.46 9.00
C VAL A 19 -20.50 -0.53 7.63
N LYS A 20 -21.83 -0.43 7.58
CA LYS A 20 -22.58 -0.26 6.35
C LYS A 20 -22.70 1.23 6.06
N ILE A 21 -22.24 1.65 4.88
CA ILE A 21 -22.39 3.02 4.40
C ILE A 21 -23.59 3.14 3.47
N ASP A 22 -24.22 4.33 3.45
CA ASP A 22 -25.22 4.65 2.44
C ASP A 22 -24.54 4.98 1.11
N PRO A 23 -24.74 4.20 0.04
CA PRO A 23 -24.11 4.46 -1.27
C PRO A 23 -24.62 5.76 -1.91
N ASN A 24 -25.75 6.30 -1.47
CA ASN A 24 -26.32 7.54 -2.00
C ASN A 24 -25.91 8.78 -1.19
N TYR A 25 -25.15 8.60 -0.11
CA TYR A 25 -24.67 9.72 0.68
C TYR A 25 -23.75 10.62 -0.13
N VAL A 26 -24.14 11.88 -0.27
CA VAL A 26 -23.32 12.92 -0.90
C VAL A 26 -22.71 13.79 0.19
N PRO A 27 -21.40 13.75 0.39
CA PRO A 27 -20.75 14.61 1.38
C PRO A 27 -20.91 16.09 1.04
N ALA A 28 -20.94 16.95 2.04
CA ALA A 28 -20.96 18.39 1.85
C ALA A 28 -19.76 18.86 1.01
N GLU A 29 -19.94 19.95 0.24
CA GLU A 29 -18.85 20.53 -0.57
C GLU A 29 -17.73 21.11 0.27
N THR A 30 -18.05 21.48 1.51
CA THR A 30 -17.11 22.09 2.45
C THR A 30 -16.85 21.14 3.62
N GLU A 31 -15.58 20.92 3.90
CA GLU A 31 -15.11 20.18 5.07
C GLU A 31 -14.83 21.14 6.22
N THR A 32 -15.28 20.79 7.41
CA THR A 32 -15.06 21.58 8.62
C THR A 32 -14.39 20.72 9.68
N LYS A 33 -13.32 21.25 10.28
CA LYS A 33 -12.61 20.62 11.39
C LYS A 33 -12.38 21.62 12.50
N GLN A 34 -12.73 21.26 13.74
CA GLN A 34 -12.50 22.08 14.91
C GLN A 34 -11.38 21.51 15.79
N ILE A 35 -10.38 22.33 16.11
CA ILE A 35 -9.24 21.97 16.96
C ILE A 35 -9.00 23.12 17.92
N PHE A 36 -8.99 22.84 19.21
CA PHE A 36 -8.77 23.84 20.27
C PHE A 36 -9.66 25.09 20.15
N GLY A 37 -10.91 24.92 19.74
CA GLY A 37 -11.85 26.03 19.56
C GLY A 37 -11.70 26.81 18.25
N ILE A 38 -10.68 26.50 17.45
CA ILE A 38 -10.48 27.09 16.11
C ILE A 38 -11.16 26.20 15.08
N THR A 39 -11.98 26.82 14.23
CA THR A 39 -12.66 26.13 13.13
C THR A 39 -11.89 26.33 11.84
N PHE A 40 -11.44 25.22 11.26
CA PHE A 40 -10.86 25.18 9.92
C PHE A 40 -11.94 24.77 8.93
N GLN A 41 -12.03 25.48 7.82
CA GLN A 41 -12.96 25.19 6.75
C GLN A 41 -12.24 25.24 5.40
N GLN A 42 -12.50 24.23 4.57
CA GLN A 42 -11.93 24.15 3.22
C GLN A 42 -12.90 23.46 2.26
N GLY A 43 -12.76 23.74 0.98
CA GLY A 43 -13.45 22.99 -0.06
C GLY A 43 -12.98 21.54 -0.09
N ARG A 44 -13.92 20.61 -0.22
CA ARG A 44 -13.62 19.20 -0.37
C ARG A 44 -12.88 18.96 -1.69
N ASN A 45 -11.89 18.08 -1.70
CA ASN A 45 -11.21 17.66 -2.91
C ASN A 45 -12.12 16.80 -3.80
N ASN A 46 -12.88 17.47 -4.66
CA ASN A 46 -13.81 16.85 -5.61
C ASN A 46 -13.17 16.53 -6.97
N PHE A 47 -11.85 16.73 -7.10
CA PHE A 47 -11.14 16.50 -8.36
C PHE A 47 -11.34 15.07 -8.86
N LYS A 48 -11.88 14.95 -10.07
CA LYS A 48 -12.12 13.65 -10.72
C LYS A 48 -10.86 13.20 -11.44
N ILE A 49 -10.41 12.00 -11.13
CA ILE A 49 -9.26 11.37 -11.78
C ILE A 49 -9.78 10.42 -12.86
N GLY A 50 -9.20 10.52 -14.06
CA GLY A 50 -9.56 9.68 -15.20
C GLY A 50 -8.65 9.94 -16.39
N GLU A 51 -8.90 9.26 -17.49
CA GLU A 51 -8.07 9.30 -18.71
C GLU A 51 -7.93 10.70 -19.32
N HIS A 52 -8.91 11.61 -19.10
CA HIS A 52 -8.84 12.98 -19.58
C HIS A 52 -7.60 13.75 -19.10
N LEU A 53 -7.00 13.34 -17.97
CA LEU A 53 -5.76 13.92 -17.42
C LEU A 53 -4.52 13.48 -18.21
N LEU A 54 -4.59 12.41 -18.97
CA LEU A 54 -3.48 11.81 -19.69
C LEU A 54 -3.46 12.21 -21.18
N GLN A 55 -4.38 13.06 -21.63
CA GLN A 55 -4.51 13.43 -23.03
C GLN A 55 -3.42 14.38 -23.53
N ASN A 56 -2.86 15.20 -22.64
CA ASN A 56 -1.82 16.17 -23.00
C ASN A 56 -0.42 15.64 -22.68
N ILE A 57 0.11 14.80 -23.57
CA ILE A 57 1.46 14.25 -23.44
C ILE A 57 2.49 15.27 -23.93
N VAL A 58 3.29 15.82 -23.01
CA VAL A 58 4.27 16.88 -23.28
C VAL A 58 5.70 16.39 -23.55
N THR A 59 5.98 15.10 -23.25
CA THR A 59 7.26 14.45 -23.49
C THR A 59 7.56 14.22 -24.96
N ALA A 60 8.81 14.00 -25.35
CA ALA A 60 9.19 13.69 -26.73
C ALA A 60 8.52 12.40 -27.23
N ASN A 61 8.54 11.34 -26.42
CA ASN A 61 7.73 10.15 -26.69
C ASN A 61 6.26 10.47 -26.37
N LYS A 62 5.39 10.30 -27.35
CA LYS A 62 3.93 10.51 -27.26
C LYS A 62 3.14 9.22 -27.04
N GLU A 63 3.81 8.07 -27.05
CA GLU A 63 3.17 6.78 -26.85
C GLU A 63 3.00 6.52 -25.34
N LEU A 64 1.78 6.25 -24.94
CA LEU A 64 1.43 5.86 -23.58
C LEU A 64 0.62 4.55 -23.64
N PRO A 65 1.22 3.40 -23.32
CA PRO A 65 0.54 2.11 -23.32
C PRO A 65 -0.65 2.08 -22.36
N GLU A 66 -1.64 1.22 -22.63
CA GLU A 66 -2.86 1.13 -21.83
C GLU A 66 -2.60 0.68 -20.38
N ASP A 67 -1.69 -0.26 -20.16
CA ASP A 67 -1.23 -0.68 -18.85
C ASP A 67 -0.62 0.48 -18.05
N ALA A 68 0.24 1.28 -18.68
CA ALA A 68 0.82 2.47 -18.05
C ALA A 68 -0.24 3.54 -17.73
N LYS A 69 -1.30 3.69 -18.54
CA LYS A 69 -2.42 4.59 -18.21
C LYS A 69 -3.15 4.13 -16.95
N ILE A 70 -3.43 2.83 -16.85
CA ILE A 70 -4.06 2.26 -15.66
C ILE A 70 -3.20 2.52 -14.43
N ASP A 71 -1.90 2.27 -14.50
CA ASP A 71 -0.96 2.49 -13.39
C ASP A 71 -0.89 3.96 -12.99
N LEU A 72 -0.86 4.88 -13.94
CA LEU A 72 -0.90 6.32 -13.68
C LEU A 72 -2.21 6.74 -12.99
N ILE A 73 -3.35 6.23 -13.44
CA ILE A 73 -4.66 6.52 -12.81
C ILE A 73 -4.70 5.99 -11.38
N VAL A 74 -4.24 4.75 -11.16
CA VAL A 74 -4.16 4.15 -9.82
C VAL A 74 -3.25 4.96 -8.90
N SER A 75 -2.08 5.41 -9.40
CA SER A 75 -1.17 6.25 -8.62
C SER A 75 -1.78 7.61 -8.28
N LEU A 76 -2.48 8.25 -9.22
CA LEU A 76 -3.17 9.52 -8.98
C LEU A 76 -4.30 9.39 -7.95
N ILE A 77 -5.11 8.32 -8.03
CA ILE A 77 -6.14 8.03 -7.03
C ILE A 77 -5.50 7.83 -5.65
N THR A 78 -4.44 7.04 -5.58
CA THR A 78 -3.70 6.81 -4.34
C THR A 78 -3.20 8.12 -3.74
N LEU A 79 -2.56 8.97 -4.55
CA LEU A 79 -2.01 10.25 -4.09
C LEU A 79 -3.07 11.27 -3.71
N LYS A 80 -4.26 11.24 -4.33
CA LYS A 80 -5.38 12.09 -3.93
C LYS A 80 -5.75 11.93 -2.46
N TYR A 81 -5.63 10.72 -1.92
CA TYR A 81 -5.99 10.39 -0.54
C TYR A 81 -4.78 10.22 0.37
N THR A 82 -3.61 10.66 -0.08
CA THR A 82 -2.34 10.49 0.65
C THR A 82 -1.83 11.83 1.16
N GLN A 83 -1.30 11.84 2.39
CA GLN A 83 -0.73 13.02 3.01
C GLN A 83 0.50 13.54 2.24
N SER A 84 0.50 14.81 1.87
CA SER A 84 1.67 15.49 1.25
C SER A 84 2.85 15.61 2.22
N ASN A 85 4.08 15.67 1.74
CA ASN A 85 4.54 15.33 0.42
C ASN A 85 4.40 13.84 0.17
N SER A 86 4.09 13.45 -1.05
CA SER A 86 3.83 12.04 -1.36
C SER A 86 4.27 11.67 -2.77
N VAL A 87 4.66 10.40 -2.92
CA VAL A 87 5.03 9.75 -4.18
C VAL A 87 4.43 8.35 -4.19
N CYS A 88 3.94 7.91 -5.33
CA CYS A 88 3.42 6.56 -5.53
C CYS A 88 4.07 5.93 -6.75
N PHE A 89 4.50 4.67 -6.59
CA PHE A 89 4.79 3.77 -7.69
C PHE A 89 3.62 2.81 -7.86
N ALA A 90 3.16 2.65 -9.08
CA ALA A 90 2.12 1.70 -9.45
C ALA A 90 2.64 0.74 -10.52
N TYR A 91 2.17 -0.49 -10.49
CA TYR A 91 2.51 -1.53 -11.43
C TYR A 91 1.37 -2.55 -11.51
N ASP A 92 1.01 -2.93 -12.73
CA ASP A 92 -0.04 -3.93 -13.00
C ASP A 92 -1.37 -3.63 -12.27
N GLY A 93 -1.82 -2.37 -12.34
CA GLY A 93 -3.07 -1.91 -11.74
C GLY A 93 -3.07 -1.80 -10.22
N GLN A 94 -1.91 -1.81 -9.56
CA GLN A 94 -1.82 -1.67 -8.10
C GLN A 94 -0.72 -0.70 -7.65
N ALA A 95 -0.94 -0.03 -6.54
CA ALA A 95 0.07 0.79 -5.88
C ALA A 95 1.06 -0.12 -5.13
N ILE A 96 2.30 -0.22 -5.61
CA ILE A 96 3.33 -1.10 -5.06
C ILE A 96 4.28 -0.40 -4.08
N GLY A 97 4.32 0.94 -4.12
CA GLY A 97 5.14 1.71 -3.19
C GLY A 97 4.59 3.11 -2.97
N VAL A 98 4.29 3.46 -1.73
CA VAL A 98 3.80 4.79 -1.34
C VAL A 98 4.73 5.38 -0.29
N GLY A 99 5.30 6.53 -0.60
CA GLY A 99 6.02 7.39 0.33
C GLY A 99 5.19 8.64 0.62
N ALA A 100 4.84 8.87 1.88
CA ALA A 100 3.90 9.89 2.28
C ALA A 100 4.31 10.62 3.56
N GLY A 101 3.85 11.86 3.72
CA GLY A 101 4.03 12.65 4.93
C GLY A 101 5.48 13.00 5.26
N GLN A 102 6.39 12.89 4.28
CA GLN A 102 7.80 13.20 4.49
C GLN A 102 8.09 14.68 4.28
N GLN A 103 9.12 15.19 4.95
CA GLN A 103 9.52 16.59 4.86
C GLN A 103 10.11 16.97 3.51
N SER A 104 10.66 16.00 2.76
CA SER A 104 11.18 16.25 1.42
C SER A 104 10.69 15.23 0.41
N ARG A 105 10.53 15.67 -0.87
CA ARG A 105 10.16 14.76 -1.97
C ARG A 105 11.20 13.68 -2.22
N VAL A 106 12.47 13.98 -2.00
CA VAL A 106 13.54 12.97 -2.11
C VAL A 106 13.31 11.82 -1.13
N HIS A 107 12.94 12.12 0.11
CA HIS A 107 12.60 11.10 1.09
C HIS A 107 11.33 10.33 0.72
N CYS A 108 10.31 11.00 0.16
CA CYS A 108 9.14 10.31 -0.37
C CYS A 108 9.50 9.31 -1.47
N VAL A 109 10.36 9.71 -2.41
CA VAL A 109 10.83 8.83 -3.49
C VAL A 109 11.59 7.62 -2.93
N ARG A 110 12.51 7.84 -2.01
CA ARG A 110 13.27 6.75 -1.37
C ARG A 110 12.37 5.77 -0.64
N LEU A 111 11.42 6.29 0.14
CA LEU A 111 10.47 5.45 0.87
C LEU A 111 9.55 4.66 -0.06
N ALA A 112 9.02 5.31 -1.09
CA ALA A 112 8.18 4.67 -2.10
C ALA A 112 8.98 3.62 -2.90
N GLY A 113 10.20 3.96 -3.32
CA GLY A 113 11.10 3.06 -4.04
C GLY A 113 11.46 1.82 -3.23
N GLY A 114 11.89 1.99 -1.97
CA GLY A 114 12.20 0.85 -1.10
C GLY A 114 11.01 -0.09 -0.89
N LYS A 115 9.78 0.46 -0.81
CA LYS A 115 8.56 -0.37 -0.75
C LYS A 115 8.30 -1.11 -2.07
N ALA A 116 8.52 -0.45 -3.21
CA ALA A 116 8.38 -1.08 -4.52
C ALA A 116 9.41 -2.19 -4.70
N ASP A 117 10.68 -1.97 -4.31
CA ASP A 117 11.73 -2.99 -4.33
C ASP A 117 11.33 -4.19 -3.46
N THR A 118 10.85 -3.93 -2.24
CA THR A 118 10.36 -4.99 -1.34
C THR A 118 9.20 -5.75 -1.96
N TRP A 119 8.27 -5.06 -2.64
CA TRP A 119 7.15 -5.70 -3.32
C TRP A 119 7.63 -6.70 -4.38
N PHE A 120 8.59 -6.32 -5.24
CA PHE A 120 9.20 -7.21 -6.24
C PHE A 120 9.98 -8.36 -5.60
N LEU A 121 10.78 -8.09 -4.57
CA LEU A 121 11.56 -9.11 -3.88
C LEU A 121 10.66 -10.14 -3.16
N ARG A 122 9.50 -9.73 -2.66
CA ARG A 122 8.50 -10.66 -2.09
C ARG A 122 7.90 -11.60 -3.14
N GLN A 123 7.88 -11.22 -4.43
CA GLN A 123 7.44 -12.07 -5.54
C GLN A 123 8.58 -12.96 -6.10
N HIS A 124 9.81 -12.76 -5.65
CA HIS A 124 10.95 -13.52 -6.16
C HIS A 124 10.80 -15.02 -5.81
N PRO A 125 11.13 -15.96 -6.75
CA PRO A 125 10.95 -17.39 -6.51
C PRO A 125 11.62 -17.91 -5.23
N LYS A 126 12.80 -17.39 -4.86
CA LYS A 126 13.47 -17.75 -3.60
C LYS A 126 12.64 -17.36 -2.37
N THR A 127 12.03 -16.18 -2.37
CA THR A 127 11.17 -15.71 -1.27
C THR A 127 9.90 -16.54 -1.18
N LEU A 128 9.27 -16.84 -2.32
CA LEU A 128 8.06 -17.66 -2.38
C LEU A 128 8.31 -19.12 -1.96
N ALA A 129 9.53 -19.63 -2.16
CA ALA A 129 9.94 -20.98 -1.81
C ALA A 129 10.47 -21.14 -0.37
N LEU A 130 10.42 -20.09 0.47
CA LEU A 130 10.91 -20.15 1.84
C LEU A 130 10.23 -21.30 2.63
N PRO A 131 10.98 -22.23 3.22
CA PRO A 131 10.46 -23.45 3.84
C PRO A 131 9.95 -23.19 5.26
N PHE A 132 8.90 -22.39 5.39
CA PHE A 132 8.33 -22.05 6.69
C PHE A 132 7.81 -23.26 7.46
N ARG A 133 7.99 -23.22 8.77
CA ARG A 133 7.34 -24.14 9.71
C ARG A 133 5.82 -23.97 9.63
N ALA A 134 5.08 -25.07 9.77
CA ALA A 134 3.62 -25.07 9.69
C ALA A 134 2.94 -24.31 10.86
N ASP A 135 3.60 -24.27 12.01
CA ASP A 135 3.13 -23.59 13.23
C ASP A 135 3.35 -22.07 13.20
N LEU A 136 4.14 -21.56 12.25
CA LEU A 136 4.37 -20.13 12.12
C LEU A 136 3.16 -19.44 11.47
N GLY A 137 2.47 -18.59 12.24
CA GLY A 137 1.31 -17.83 11.78
C GLY A 137 1.68 -16.76 10.76
N ARG A 138 0.67 -16.29 10.02
CA ARG A 138 0.84 -15.28 8.93
C ARG A 138 1.65 -14.05 9.36
N PRO A 139 1.35 -13.37 10.50
CA PRO A 139 2.14 -12.20 10.91
C PRO A 139 3.63 -12.52 11.13
N GLY A 140 3.92 -13.69 11.71
CA GLY A 140 5.30 -14.14 11.89
C GLY A 140 6.01 -14.37 10.56
N ARG A 141 5.34 -15.02 9.59
CA ARG A 141 5.90 -15.21 8.24
C ARG A 141 6.19 -13.89 7.55
N ASP A 142 5.26 -12.92 7.63
CA ASP A 142 5.44 -11.60 7.03
C ASP A 142 6.68 -10.88 7.59
N ASN A 143 6.88 -10.91 8.91
CA ASN A 143 8.06 -10.32 9.55
C ASN A 143 9.36 -11.01 9.13
N VAL A 144 9.35 -12.34 9.05
CA VAL A 144 10.53 -13.12 8.62
C VAL A 144 10.86 -12.86 7.16
N ILE A 145 9.87 -12.72 6.27
CA ILE A 145 10.09 -12.35 4.87
C ILE A 145 10.76 -10.97 4.80
N ASP A 146 10.29 -10.01 5.57
CA ASP A 146 10.89 -8.67 5.59
C ASP A 146 12.33 -8.70 6.10
N GLY A 147 12.64 -9.47 7.15
CA GLY A 147 14.00 -9.69 7.62
C GLY A 147 14.88 -10.38 6.59
N TYR A 148 14.36 -11.38 5.88
CA TYR A 148 15.06 -12.11 4.83
C TYR A 148 15.43 -11.22 3.63
N ILE A 149 14.49 -10.34 3.23
CA ILE A 149 14.69 -9.44 2.08
C ILE A 149 15.61 -8.27 2.42
N ASN A 150 15.41 -7.64 3.58
CA ASN A 150 16.05 -6.37 3.91
C ASN A 150 17.36 -6.54 4.68
N GLY A 151 17.69 -7.76 5.14
CA GLY A 151 18.89 -8.02 5.93
C GLY A 151 18.96 -7.18 7.20
N ASN A 152 17.81 -6.99 7.86
CA ASN A 152 17.66 -6.15 9.05
C ASN A 152 18.39 -6.74 10.28
N GLU A 153 18.26 -6.04 11.42
CA GLU A 153 18.93 -6.21 12.70
C GLU A 153 19.13 -7.66 13.16
N GLU A 154 18.27 -8.58 12.75
CA GLU A 154 18.39 -10.02 13.01
C GLU A 154 18.46 -10.78 11.69
N ASP A 155 19.61 -11.43 11.42
CA ASP A 155 19.73 -12.34 10.28
C ASP A 155 18.88 -13.59 10.54
N VAL A 156 17.69 -13.62 9.96
CA VAL A 156 16.74 -14.76 10.11
C VAL A 156 17.30 -16.08 9.57
N CYS A 157 18.40 -16.07 8.83
CA CYS A 157 19.11 -17.23 8.31
C CYS A 157 20.33 -17.63 9.16
N ALA A 158 20.65 -16.88 10.22
CA ALA A 158 21.78 -17.17 11.09
C ALA A 158 21.60 -18.48 11.86
N GLU A 159 22.72 -19.13 12.16
CA GLU A 159 22.70 -20.38 12.97
C GLU A 159 22.13 -20.10 14.37
N GLY A 160 21.25 -21.00 14.82
CA GLY A 160 20.50 -20.84 16.08
C GLY A 160 19.25 -19.97 15.97
N ILE A 161 19.05 -19.24 14.85
CA ILE A 161 17.90 -18.36 14.63
C ILE A 161 16.93 -18.94 13.59
N TRP A 162 17.44 -19.43 12.45
CA TRP A 162 16.61 -19.94 11.36
C TRP A 162 15.67 -21.07 11.80
N GLN A 163 16.08 -21.89 12.77
CA GLN A 163 15.29 -23.01 13.30
C GLN A 163 13.96 -22.57 13.94
N ASN A 164 13.86 -21.29 14.31
CA ASN A 164 12.62 -20.73 14.85
C ASN A 164 11.56 -20.54 13.76
N TYR A 165 11.97 -20.41 12.51
CA TYR A 165 11.11 -19.99 11.40
C TYR A 165 10.96 -21.01 10.29
N PHE A 166 12.01 -21.80 10.02
CA PHE A 166 12.11 -22.66 8.86
C PHE A 166 12.26 -24.13 9.23
N THR A 167 11.85 -25.02 8.33
CA THR A 167 12.05 -26.47 8.47
C THR A 167 13.45 -26.91 8.04
N VAL A 168 14.08 -26.13 7.18
CA VAL A 168 15.45 -26.28 6.71
C VAL A 168 16.02 -24.89 6.48
N ARG A 169 17.33 -24.73 6.65
CA ARG A 169 18.01 -23.44 6.41
C ARG A 169 17.81 -23.00 4.95
N PRO A 170 17.23 -21.81 4.69
CA PRO A 170 16.99 -21.31 3.34
C PRO A 170 18.27 -20.84 2.65
#